data_f354f15580be3fa4c34fa1ad4ff5bb75
#
_entry.id   f354f15580be3fa4c34fa1ad4ff5bb75
#
_cell.length_a   1.000
_cell.length_b   1.000
_cell.length_c   1.000
_cell.angle_alpha   90.00
_cell.angle_beta   90.00
_cell.angle_gamma   90.00
#
_symmetry.space_group_name_H-M   'P 1'
#
loop_
_entity.id
_entity.type
_entity.pdbx_description
1 polymer ?
#
loop_
_entity_poly.entity_id
_entity_poly.type
_entity_poly.pdbx_seq_one_letter_code
_entity_poly.pdbx_strand_id
1 'polypeptide(L)'
;MFKGKNIILGVTSSIAAYKSANVASALVKKGCNVNVLMTENATNFINPLTFEELTKHKCIIDTFDRNVQYNVAHISLAVSADAFIIAPASANVIGKIANGIADDMLTTTVMACKCPVIISSAMNTNMYENPIVQDNLAKLERFGYIIVPPAEGRLACGTIGKGKMPDEQVLLDYLERALSDKQDFKGKRVLVTAGPTQESIDPVRYITNHSSGKMGYAVARQAMLRGAEVTLVSGKVNLPPVPFVKMIYITTAEDMYNAVTAEFENTDIVIKAAAVADFRPKRIADDKLKKADGMDSIELEPTKDILKELGKNKKNRFICGFSMETKNMTENSRKKLENKNLDMIVCNNLKVEGAGFQGDTNVVTVIDKTNITELGIMSKTEVADKILDRIAEINK
;
A
#
# COMPACT_ATOMS: atom_id res chain seq x y z
N MET A 1 -1.95 0.27 -12.94
CA MET A 1 -3.30 0.20 -12.32
C MET A 1 -4.18 1.39 -12.73
N PHE A 2 -3.75 2.66 -12.54
CA PHE A 2 -4.56 3.86 -12.87
C PHE A 2 -4.74 4.16 -14.36
N LYS A 3 -3.77 3.80 -15.21
CA LYS A 3 -3.75 4.17 -16.62
C LYS A 3 -5.00 3.68 -17.37
N GLY A 4 -5.73 4.60 -18.00
CA GLY A 4 -6.95 4.34 -18.76
C GLY A 4 -8.21 4.12 -17.92
N LYS A 5 -8.15 4.18 -16.58
CA LYS A 5 -9.31 4.05 -15.70
C LYS A 5 -10.17 5.32 -15.72
N ASN A 6 -11.48 5.14 -15.72
CA ASN A 6 -12.48 6.21 -15.66
C ASN A 6 -12.84 6.49 -14.20
N ILE A 7 -12.46 7.65 -13.71
CA ILE A 7 -12.69 8.07 -12.32
C ILE A 7 -13.68 9.22 -12.28
N ILE A 8 -14.73 9.09 -11.48
CA ILE A 8 -15.59 10.22 -11.15
C ILE A 8 -15.09 10.85 -9.86
N LEU A 9 -14.84 12.15 -9.89
CA LEU A 9 -14.51 12.97 -8.71
C LEU A 9 -15.69 13.84 -8.34
N GLY A 10 -16.35 13.53 -7.24
CA GLY A 10 -17.42 14.34 -6.65
C GLY A 10 -16.84 15.40 -5.72
N VAL A 11 -17.19 16.66 -5.94
CA VAL A 11 -16.74 17.79 -5.13
C VAL A 11 -17.95 18.46 -4.49
N THR A 12 -17.98 18.50 -3.15
CA THR A 12 -19.09 19.10 -2.42
C THR A 12 -18.68 20.36 -1.64
N SER A 13 -19.66 21.07 -1.07
CA SER A 13 -19.49 22.35 -0.39
C SER A 13 -18.65 22.22 0.90
N SER A 14 -17.37 22.48 0.79
CA SER A 14 -16.41 22.54 1.90
C SER A 14 -15.24 23.43 1.50
N ILE A 15 -14.66 24.12 2.48
CA ILE A 15 -13.41 24.85 2.25
C ILE A 15 -12.29 23.92 1.68
N ALA A 16 -12.36 22.62 1.97
CA ALA A 16 -11.41 21.63 1.45
C ALA A 16 -11.55 21.35 -0.06
N ALA A 17 -12.55 21.93 -0.75
CA ALA A 17 -12.74 21.75 -2.20
C ALA A 17 -11.51 22.16 -3.03
N TYR A 18 -10.68 23.10 -2.58
CA TYR A 18 -9.44 23.45 -3.27
C TYR A 18 -8.46 22.29 -3.35
N LYS A 19 -8.45 21.38 -2.37
CA LYS A 19 -7.60 20.17 -2.38
C LYS A 19 -8.01 19.18 -3.46
N SER A 20 -9.27 19.19 -3.88
CA SER A 20 -9.78 18.30 -4.94
C SER A 20 -9.11 18.59 -6.29
N ALA A 21 -8.64 19.81 -6.51
CA ALA A 21 -7.86 20.13 -7.68
C ALA A 21 -6.52 19.37 -7.73
N ASN A 22 -5.86 19.18 -6.58
CA ASN A 22 -4.65 18.36 -6.48
C ASN A 22 -4.97 16.89 -6.78
N VAL A 23 -6.08 16.36 -6.24
CA VAL A 23 -6.53 14.99 -6.52
C VAL A 23 -6.79 14.79 -8.01
N ALA A 24 -7.53 15.71 -8.66
CA ALA A 24 -7.79 15.68 -10.11
C ALA A 24 -6.48 15.69 -10.91
N SER A 25 -5.58 16.61 -10.59
CA SER A 25 -4.27 16.71 -11.24
C SER A 25 -3.42 15.44 -11.08
N ALA A 26 -3.40 14.86 -9.88
CA ALA A 26 -2.65 13.64 -9.61
C ALA A 26 -3.22 12.43 -10.38
N LEU A 27 -4.54 12.30 -10.48
CA LEU A 27 -5.21 11.24 -11.24
C LEU A 27 -4.93 11.38 -12.75
N VAL A 28 -5.02 12.59 -13.30
CA VAL A 28 -4.69 12.84 -14.71
C VAL A 28 -3.22 12.51 -15.00
N LYS A 29 -2.28 12.90 -14.13
CA LYS A 29 -0.85 12.55 -14.27
C LYS A 29 -0.61 11.03 -14.23
N LYS A 30 -1.45 10.28 -13.53
CA LYS A 30 -1.43 8.80 -13.50
C LYS A 30 -2.11 8.16 -14.73
N GLY A 31 -2.64 8.97 -15.65
CA GLY A 31 -3.26 8.54 -16.91
C GLY A 31 -4.72 8.10 -16.76
N CYS A 32 -5.44 8.57 -15.75
CA CYS A 32 -6.89 8.36 -15.63
C CYS A 32 -7.66 9.33 -16.52
N ASN A 33 -8.86 8.88 -16.97
CA ASN A 33 -9.91 9.76 -17.44
C ASN A 33 -10.71 10.24 -16.22
N VAL A 34 -10.68 11.56 -15.96
CA VAL A 34 -11.33 12.11 -14.76
C VAL A 34 -12.51 12.96 -15.16
N ASN A 35 -13.70 12.59 -14.70
CA ASN A 35 -14.92 13.39 -14.82
C ASN A 35 -15.24 14.01 -13.46
N VAL A 36 -15.50 15.32 -13.41
CA VAL A 36 -15.76 16.01 -12.15
C VAL A 36 -17.25 16.38 -12.07
N LEU A 37 -17.87 15.97 -10.99
CA LEU A 37 -19.23 16.36 -10.61
C LEU A 37 -19.16 17.29 -9.40
N MET A 38 -19.77 18.47 -9.51
CA MET A 38 -19.82 19.42 -8.39
C MET A 38 -21.26 19.61 -7.93
N THR A 39 -21.45 19.72 -6.63
CA THR A 39 -22.73 20.27 -6.14
C THR A 39 -22.77 21.78 -6.43
N GLU A 40 -23.93 22.34 -6.62
CA GLU A 40 -24.10 23.79 -6.86
C GLU A 40 -23.38 24.62 -5.78
N ASN A 41 -23.55 24.27 -4.51
CA ASN A 41 -22.89 24.97 -3.41
C ASN A 41 -21.36 24.81 -3.39
N ALA A 42 -20.78 23.80 -4.06
CA ALA A 42 -19.33 23.67 -4.17
C ALA A 42 -18.71 24.76 -5.03
N THR A 43 -19.46 25.31 -6.00
CA THR A 43 -18.99 26.37 -6.90
C THR A 43 -18.65 27.66 -6.16
N ASN A 44 -19.19 27.86 -4.94
CA ASN A 44 -18.84 28.99 -4.07
C ASN A 44 -17.44 28.87 -3.45
N PHE A 45 -16.83 27.69 -3.47
CA PHE A 45 -15.50 27.42 -2.89
C PHE A 45 -14.41 27.30 -3.94
N ILE A 46 -14.74 26.80 -5.12
CA ILE A 46 -13.81 26.62 -6.23
C ILE A 46 -14.56 26.72 -7.57
N ASN A 47 -13.97 27.41 -8.53
CA ASN A 47 -14.56 27.58 -9.84
C ASN A 47 -14.51 26.27 -10.65
N PRO A 48 -15.61 25.83 -11.30
CA PRO A 48 -15.63 24.66 -12.20
C PRO A 48 -14.54 24.67 -13.29
N LEU A 49 -14.22 25.83 -13.83
CA LEU A 49 -13.15 26.02 -14.82
C LEU A 49 -11.80 25.45 -14.36
N THR A 50 -11.52 25.49 -13.05
CA THR A 50 -10.27 24.89 -12.51
C THR A 50 -10.19 23.40 -12.83
N PHE A 51 -11.29 22.67 -12.69
CA PHE A 51 -11.33 21.25 -13.01
C PHE A 51 -11.35 20.97 -14.51
N GLU A 52 -12.06 21.79 -15.29
CA GLU A 52 -12.10 21.68 -16.75
C GLU A 52 -10.69 21.83 -17.36
N GLU A 53 -9.92 22.81 -16.87
CA GLU A 53 -8.53 22.99 -17.31
C GLU A 53 -7.60 21.83 -16.91
N LEU A 54 -7.82 21.21 -15.74
CA LEU A 54 -7.02 20.09 -15.27
C LEU A 54 -7.35 18.79 -15.98
N THR A 55 -8.64 18.51 -16.20
CA THR A 55 -9.11 17.21 -16.70
C THR A 55 -9.35 17.19 -18.20
N LYS A 56 -9.49 18.38 -18.82
CA LYS A 56 -9.93 18.59 -20.21
C LYS A 56 -11.35 18.05 -20.49
N HIS A 57 -12.13 17.85 -19.43
CA HIS A 57 -13.53 17.49 -19.50
C HIS A 57 -14.37 18.58 -18.85
N LYS A 58 -15.59 18.78 -19.35
CA LYS A 58 -16.55 19.70 -18.74
C LYS A 58 -16.88 19.26 -17.32
N CYS A 59 -16.85 20.20 -16.39
CA CYS A 59 -17.32 19.98 -15.02
C CYS A 59 -18.84 20.01 -14.99
N ILE A 60 -19.49 18.97 -14.48
CA ILE A 60 -20.94 18.82 -14.53
C ILE A 60 -21.54 19.19 -13.17
N ILE A 61 -22.52 20.10 -13.17
CA ILE A 61 -23.17 20.62 -11.98
C ILE A 61 -24.66 20.30 -12.01
N ASP A 62 -25.30 20.60 -13.15
CA ASP A 62 -26.74 20.47 -13.35
C ASP A 62 -27.07 19.13 -14.03
N THR A 63 -28.06 18.42 -13.51
CA THR A 63 -28.58 17.16 -14.07
C THR A 63 -29.22 17.40 -15.44
N PHE A 64 -29.74 18.58 -15.71
CA PHE A 64 -30.51 18.94 -16.91
C PHE A 64 -29.73 19.86 -17.87
N ASP A 65 -28.41 19.97 -17.72
CA ASP A 65 -27.58 20.74 -18.64
C ASP A 65 -27.63 20.15 -20.06
N ARG A 66 -28.30 20.85 -20.98
CA ARG A 66 -28.50 20.45 -22.38
C ARG A 66 -27.22 20.50 -23.22
N ASN A 67 -26.15 21.11 -22.72
CA ASN A 67 -24.85 21.20 -23.40
C ASN A 67 -23.94 19.99 -23.12
N VAL A 68 -24.40 19.00 -22.37
CA VAL A 68 -23.70 17.74 -22.16
C VAL A 68 -24.12 16.75 -23.24
N GLN A 69 -23.14 16.12 -23.91
CA GLN A 69 -23.36 15.25 -25.08
C GLN A 69 -24.11 13.91 -24.82
N TYR A 70 -24.53 13.64 -23.61
CA TYR A 70 -25.16 12.37 -23.21
C TYR A 70 -26.68 12.54 -23.06
N ASN A 71 -27.45 11.63 -23.64
CA ASN A 71 -28.91 11.62 -23.47
C ASN A 71 -29.36 11.45 -22.00
N VAL A 72 -28.56 10.72 -21.19
CA VAL A 72 -28.75 10.54 -19.75
C VAL A 72 -27.38 10.54 -19.11
N ALA A 73 -26.83 11.75 -18.87
CA ALA A 73 -25.45 11.95 -18.43
C ALA A 73 -25.05 11.16 -17.17
N HIS A 74 -25.89 11.18 -16.13
CA HIS A 74 -25.64 10.47 -14.88
C HIS A 74 -25.55 8.95 -15.06
N ILE A 75 -26.36 8.35 -15.94
CA ILE A 75 -26.31 6.91 -16.22
C ILE A 75 -25.05 6.56 -17.01
N SER A 76 -24.73 7.33 -18.06
CA SER A 76 -23.54 7.07 -18.89
C SER A 76 -22.25 7.14 -18.07
N LEU A 77 -22.14 8.11 -17.18
CA LEU A 77 -21.01 8.26 -16.26
C LEU A 77 -20.96 7.10 -15.24
N ALA A 78 -22.10 6.77 -14.62
CA ALA A 78 -22.16 5.71 -13.62
C ALA A 78 -21.80 4.33 -14.20
N VAL A 79 -22.20 4.03 -15.45
CA VAL A 79 -21.91 2.76 -16.12
C VAL A 79 -20.45 2.66 -16.57
N SER A 80 -19.87 3.79 -17.00
CA SER A 80 -18.47 3.81 -17.49
C SER A 80 -17.42 3.94 -16.38
N ALA A 81 -17.81 4.31 -15.18
CA ALA A 81 -16.88 4.54 -14.09
C ALA A 81 -16.26 3.24 -13.54
N ASP A 82 -14.93 3.25 -13.36
CA ASP A 82 -14.19 2.23 -12.62
C ASP A 82 -14.21 2.49 -11.12
N ALA A 83 -14.27 3.77 -10.70
CA ALA A 83 -14.46 4.18 -9.30
C ALA A 83 -15.06 5.58 -9.22
N PHE A 84 -15.76 5.85 -8.11
CA PHE A 84 -16.27 7.18 -7.77
C PHE A 84 -15.65 7.61 -6.44
N ILE A 85 -14.99 8.75 -6.38
CA ILE A 85 -14.49 9.33 -5.14
C ILE A 85 -15.17 10.66 -4.87
N ILE A 86 -15.75 10.83 -3.68
CA ILE A 86 -16.33 12.08 -3.22
C ILE A 86 -15.36 12.72 -2.22
N ALA A 87 -14.68 13.75 -2.67
CA ALA A 87 -13.63 14.41 -1.92
C ALA A 87 -13.58 15.92 -2.26
N PRO A 88 -13.99 16.80 -1.35
CA PRO A 88 -14.56 16.52 -0.03
C PRO A 88 -16.00 16.04 -0.08
N ALA A 89 -16.42 15.24 0.90
CA ALA A 89 -17.81 14.88 1.17
C ALA A 89 -18.34 15.68 2.40
N SER A 90 -19.31 16.56 2.18
CA SER A 90 -19.97 17.31 3.25
C SER A 90 -20.98 16.45 4.02
N ALA A 91 -21.31 16.82 5.25
CA ALA A 91 -22.33 16.15 6.05
C ALA A 91 -23.69 16.06 5.32
N ASN A 92 -24.05 17.11 4.56
CA ASN A 92 -25.26 17.14 3.76
C ASN A 92 -25.29 16.03 2.71
N VAL A 93 -24.23 15.90 1.91
CA VAL A 93 -24.13 14.88 0.84
C VAL A 93 -24.03 13.48 1.43
N ILE A 94 -23.29 13.29 2.52
CA ILE A 94 -23.24 12.01 3.26
C ILE A 94 -24.65 11.61 3.72
N GLY A 95 -25.40 12.55 4.32
CA GLY A 95 -26.78 12.33 4.76
C GLY A 95 -27.73 11.99 3.60
N LYS A 96 -27.62 12.70 2.47
CA LYS A 96 -28.42 12.41 1.27
C LYS A 96 -28.17 11.00 0.75
N ILE A 97 -26.92 10.63 0.50
CA ILE A 97 -26.55 9.30 -0.02
C ILE A 97 -27.01 8.20 0.95
N ALA A 98 -26.75 8.36 2.26
CA ALA A 98 -27.15 7.39 3.28
C ALA A 98 -28.65 7.13 3.34
N ASN A 99 -29.48 8.11 2.94
CA ASN A 99 -30.93 8.00 2.96
C ASN A 99 -31.57 7.92 1.56
N GLY A 100 -30.76 7.68 0.49
CA GLY A 100 -31.27 7.47 -0.86
C GLY A 100 -31.84 8.73 -1.53
N ILE A 101 -31.44 9.92 -1.07
CA ILE A 101 -31.86 11.19 -1.67
C ILE A 101 -30.94 11.50 -2.86
N ALA A 102 -31.55 11.60 -4.04
CA ALA A 102 -30.86 11.80 -5.33
C ALA A 102 -31.49 13.00 -6.05
N ASP A 103 -31.27 14.20 -5.50
CA ASP A 103 -31.89 15.47 -5.93
C ASP A 103 -30.94 16.40 -6.69
N ASP A 104 -29.69 15.96 -6.93
CA ASP A 104 -28.69 16.65 -7.72
C ASP A 104 -27.88 15.68 -8.60
N MET A 105 -27.08 16.22 -9.52
CA MET A 105 -26.30 15.41 -10.47
C MET A 105 -25.33 14.43 -9.77
N LEU A 106 -24.69 14.83 -8.68
CA LEU A 106 -23.74 14.02 -7.94
C LEU A 106 -24.44 12.84 -7.26
N THR A 107 -25.47 13.13 -6.47
CA THR A 107 -26.20 12.10 -5.70
C THR A 107 -26.98 11.15 -6.60
N THR A 108 -27.54 11.63 -7.73
CA THR A 108 -28.19 10.79 -8.74
C THR A 108 -27.19 9.84 -9.40
N THR A 109 -25.99 10.34 -9.74
CA THR A 109 -24.95 9.48 -10.34
C THR A 109 -24.47 8.42 -9.34
N VAL A 110 -24.26 8.78 -8.06
CA VAL A 110 -23.89 7.81 -7.01
C VAL A 110 -24.90 6.68 -6.90
N MET A 111 -26.19 6.97 -6.92
CA MET A 111 -27.27 5.98 -6.83
C MET A 111 -27.28 5.02 -8.02
N ALA A 112 -26.80 5.44 -9.19
CA ALA A 112 -26.71 4.63 -10.39
C ALA A 112 -25.42 3.81 -10.51
N CYS A 113 -24.38 4.13 -9.71
CA CYS A 113 -23.06 3.48 -9.79
C CYS A 113 -23.08 2.04 -9.27
N LYS A 114 -22.36 1.16 -9.99
CA LYS A 114 -22.00 -0.19 -9.53
C LYS A 114 -20.52 -0.31 -9.16
N CYS A 115 -19.72 0.69 -9.53
CA CYS A 115 -18.30 0.76 -9.19
C CYS A 115 -18.11 1.06 -7.68
N PRO A 116 -16.92 0.82 -7.12
CA PRO A 116 -16.59 1.25 -5.77
C PRO A 116 -16.79 2.75 -5.59
N VAL A 117 -17.50 3.14 -4.50
CA VAL A 117 -17.70 4.54 -4.13
C VAL A 117 -16.93 4.84 -2.85
N ILE A 118 -16.04 5.82 -2.92
CA ILE A 118 -15.14 6.22 -1.84
C ILE A 118 -15.59 7.59 -1.32
N ILE A 119 -15.76 7.71 -0.01
CA ILE A 119 -16.26 8.92 0.66
C ILE A 119 -15.17 9.46 1.58
N SER A 120 -14.64 10.65 1.26
CA SER A 120 -13.70 11.39 2.09
C SER A 120 -14.38 12.58 2.73
N SER A 121 -14.80 12.42 3.99
CA SER A 121 -15.47 13.48 4.73
C SER A 121 -14.56 14.68 5.00
N ALA A 122 -15.14 15.91 4.94
CA ALA A 122 -14.44 17.13 5.34
C ALA A 122 -15.44 18.12 5.93
N MET A 123 -15.36 18.32 7.24
CA MET A 123 -16.26 19.20 7.99
C MET A 123 -15.65 19.61 9.34
N ASN A 124 -16.30 20.51 10.05
CA ASN A 124 -15.95 20.84 11.45
C ASN A 124 -15.99 19.59 12.34
N THR A 125 -15.16 19.54 13.37
CA THR A 125 -15.06 18.40 14.30
C THR A 125 -16.40 18.06 14.95
N ASN A 126 -17.14 19.05 15.46
CA ASN A 126 -18.44 18.81 16.09
C ASN A 126 -19.47 18.24 15.10
N MET A 127 -19.40 18.65 13.83
CA MET A 127 -20.25 18.06 12.77
C MET A 127 -19.82 16.62 12.48
N TYR A 128 -18.52 16.35 12.42
CA TYR A 128 -18.03 14.99 12.18
C TYR A 128 -18.39 14.04 13.32
N GLU A 129 -18.24 14.49 14.57
CA GLU A 129 -18.54 13.71 15.78
C GLU A 129 -20.05 13.66 16.10
N ASN A 130 -20.88 14.38 15.35
CA ASN A 130 -22.32 14.34 15.54
C ASN A 130 -22.85 12.91 15.35
N PRO A 131 -23.62 12.35 16.30
CA PRO A 131 -24.12 10.97 16.22
C PRO A 131 -24.86 10.65 14.92
N ILE A 132 -25.62 11.59 14.36
CA ILE A 132 -26.33 11.40 13.08
C ILE A 132 -25.34 11.24 11.92
N VAL A 133 -24.28 12.02 11.91
CA VAL A 133 -23.23 11.90 10.86
C VAL A 133 -22.49 10.59 11.00
N GLN A 134 -22.15 10.19 12.23
CA GLN A 134 -21.48 8.90 12.48
C GLN A 134 -22.38 7.71 12.10
N ASP A 135 -23.69 7.77 12.40
CA ASP A 135 -24.64 6.73 11.99
C ASP A 135 -24.75 6.65 10.46
N ASN A 136 -24.82 7.78 9.77
CA ASN A 136 -24.86 7.84 8.32
C ASN A 136 -23.58 7.24 7.70
N LEU A 137 -22.40 7.53 8.23
CA LEU A 137 -21.12 6.95 7.76
C LEU A 137 -21.09 5.42 8.00
N ALA A 138 -21.48 4.97 9.19
CA ALA A 138 -21.57 3.54 9.50
C ALA A 138 -22.60 2.81 8.62
N LYS A 139 -23.74 3.47 8.32
CA LYS A 139 -24.75 2.95 7.41
C LYS A 139 -24.19 2.79 6.00
N LEU A 140 -23.47 3.78 5.48
CA LEU A 140 -22.84 3.71 4.16
C LEU A 140 -21.79 2.60 4.11
N GLU A 141 -20.96 2.45 5.14
CA GLU A 141 -19.96 1.38 5.22
C GLU A 141 -20.61 -0.01 5.17
N ARG A 142 -21.74 -0.22 5.88
CA ARG A 142 -22.54 -1.47 5.81
C ARG A 142 -23.08 -1.76 4.41
N PHE A 143 -23.34 -0.74 3.60
CA PHE A 143 -23.76 -0.88 2.21
C PHE A 143 -22.60 -1.00 1.22
N GLY A 144 -21.36 -1.10 1.70
CA GLY A 144 -20.18 -1.34 0.88
C GLY A 144 -19.50 -0.09 0.34
N TYR A 145 -19.89 1.10 0.82
CA TYR A 145 -19.14 2.32 0.53
C TYR A 145 -17.82 2.32 1.32
N ILE A 146 -16.77 2.84 0.70
CA ILE A 146 -15.45 2.92 1.32
C ILE A 146 -15.32 4.27 2.02
N ILE A 147 -15.28 4.26 3.34
CA ILE A 147 -15.14 5.47 4.14
C ILE A 147 -13.65 5.75 4.40
N VAL A 148 -13.18 6.91 3.95
CA VAL A 148 -11.84 7.40 4.26
C VAL A 148 -11.90 8.18 5.56
N PRO A 149 -11.21 7.74 6.63
CA PRO A 149 -11.16 8.50 7.88
C PRO A 149 -10.59 9.91 7.66
N PRO A 150 -11.19 10.95 8.25
CA PRO A 150 -10.62 12.29 8.15
C PRO A 150 -9.30 12.37 8.90
N ALA A 151 -8.40 13.22 8.41
CA ALA A 151 -7.18 13.56 9.13
C ALA A 151 -7.50 14.40 10.37
N GLU A 152 -6.62 14.30 11.37
CA GLU A 152 -6.62 15.16 12.54
C GLU A 152 -5.67 16.34 12.34
N GLY A 153 -6.01 17.51 12.88
CA GLY A 153 -5.17 18.70 12.82
C GLY A 153 -5.96 20.00 12.92
N ARG A 154 -5.28 21.12 12.65
CA ARG A 154 -5.90 22.45 12.67
C ARG A 154 -6.90 22.59 11.51
N LEU A 155 -8.12 22.91 11.83
CA LEU A 155 -9.20 23.18 10.89
C LEU A 155 -9.27 24.67 10.52
N ALA A 156 -9.99 25.00 9.46
CA ALA A 156 -10.16 26.37 8.99
C ALA A 156 -10.86 27.28 10.03
N CYS A 157 -11.69 26.71 10.90
CA CYS A 157 -12.31 27.44 12.02
C CYS A 157 -11.36 27.69 13.20
N GLY A 158 -10.10 27.27 13.13
CA GLY A 158 -9.08 27.48 14.16
C GLY A 158 -9.00 26.39 15.23
N THR A 159 -9.98 25.48 15.31
CA THR A 159 -9.95 24.34 16.25
C THR A 159 -9.02 23.24 15.77
N ILE A 160 -8.51 22.44 16.71
CA ILE A 160 -7.74 21.23 16.43
C ILE A 160 -8.64 20.02 16.70
N GLY A 161 -8.73 19.09 15.74
CA GLY A 161 -9.53 17.88 15.89
C GLY A 161 -9.68 17.11 14.59
N LYS A 162 -10.54 16.08 14.60
CA LYS A 162 -10.88 15.27 13.44
C LYS A 162 -11.85 16.03 12.52
N GLY A 163 -11.74 15.84 11.22
CA GLY A 163 -12.66 16.45 10.25
C GLY A 163 -11.94 17.07 9.04
N LYS A 164 -10.60 17.11 9.04
CA LYS A 164 -9.78 17.59 7.92
C LYS A 164 -9.77 16.54 6.80
N MET A 165 -10.01 16.97 5.55
CA MET A 165 -9.80 16.11 4.39
C MET A 165 -8.34 15.61 4.38
N PRO A 166 -8.10 14.30 4.25
CA PRO A 166 -6.75 13.73 4.14
C PRO A 166 -5.97 14.32 2.96
N ASP A 167 -4.68 14.09 2.96
CA ASP A 167 -3.84 14.50 1.85
C ASP A 167 -4.10 13.63 0.61
N GLU A 168 -3.81 14.16 -0.57
CA GLU A 168 -4.11 13.53 -1.85
C GLU A 168 -3.56 12.10 -1.96
N GLN A 169 -2.36 11.84 -1.41
CA GLN A 169 -1.77 10.50 -1.48
C GLN A 169 -2.61 9.45 -0.76
N VAL A 170 -3.19 9.79 0.39
CA VAL A 170 -4.09 8.88 1.12
C VAL A 170 -5.31 8.52 0.28
N LEU A 171 -5.90 9.51 -0.41
CA LEU A 171 -7.05 9.29 -1.29
C LEU A 171 -6.69 8.40 -2.49
N LEU A 172 -5.50 8.61 -3.05
CA LEU A 172 -4.98 7.76 -4.13
C LEU A 172 -4.73 6.33 -3.66
N ASP A 173 -4.26 6.12 -2.43
CA ASP A 173 -4.05 4.78 -1.88
C ASP A 173 -5.38 4.02 -1.69
N TYR A 174 -6.44 4.70 -1.26
CA TYR A 174 -7.79 4.13 -1.20
C TYR A 174 -8.34 3.80 -2.58
N LEU A 175 -8.16 4.69 -3.56
CA LEU A 175 -8.53 4.45 -4.95
C LEU A 175 -7.77 3.26 -5.55
N GLU A 176 -6.45 3.19 -5.33
CA GLU A 176 -5.63 2.08 -5.83
C GLU A 176 -6.10 0.73 -5.28
N ARG A 177 -6.43 0.70 -3.98
CA ARG A 177 -6.98 -0.49 -3.35
C ARG A 177 -8.36 -0.86 -3.91
N ALA A 178 -9.22 0.12 -4.15
CA ALA A 178 -10.55 -0.08 -4.69
C ALA A 178 -10.54 -0.55 -6.17
N LEU A 179 -9.53 -0.10 -6.94
CA LEU A 179 -9.33 -0.45 -8.36
C LEU A 179 -8.59 -1.78 -8.56
N SER A 180 -8.20 -2.47 -7.49
CA SER A 180 -7.49 -3.73 -7.61
C SER A 180 -8.43 -4.86 -8.00
N ASP A 181 -8.26 -5.37 -9.22
CA ASP A 181 -9.12 -6.41 -9.80
C ASP A 181 -8.83 -7.81 -9.23
N LYS A 182 -7.56 -8.08 -8.84
CA LYS A 182 -7.15 -9.36 -8.26
C LYS A 182 -7.44 -9.37 -6.75
N GLN A 183 -8.22 -10.33 -6.28
CA GLN A 183 -8.56 -10.52 -4.87
C GLN A 183 -8.27 -11.97 -4.41
N ASP A 184 -7.27 -12.60 -5.01
CA ASP A 184 -6.92 -14.00 -4.83
C ASP A 184 -6.19 -14.31 -3.50
N PHE A 185 -5.81 -13.27 -2.76
CA PHE A 185 -5.31 -13.36 -1.38
C PHE A 185 -6.33 -12.92 -0.33
N LYS A 186 -7.59 -12.69 -0.72
CA LYS A 186 -8.64 -12.31 0.25
C LYS A 186 -8.81 -13.38 1.33
N GLY A 187 -8.76 -12.95 2.59
CA GLY A 187 -8.83 -13.83 3.75
C GLY A 187 -7.52 -14.55 4.11
N LYS A 188 -6.41 -14.28 3.37
CA LYS A 188 -5.08 -14.80 3.71
C LYS A 188 -4.30 -13.79 4.55
N ARG A 189 -3.60 -14.28 5.57
CA ARG A 189 -2.68 -13.49 6.41
C ARG A 189 -1.26 -13.70 5.90
N VAL A 190 -0.64 -12.63 5.44
CA VAL A 190 0.69 -12.66 4.80
C VAL A 190 1.69 -11.89 5.67
N LEU A 191 2.74 -12.57 6.10
CA LEU A 191 3.86 -11.99 6.83
C LEU A 191 5.02 -11.74 5.87
N VAL A 192 5.43 -10.50 5.73
CA VAL A 192 6.57 -10.10 4.89
C VAL A 192 7.67 -9.54 5.77
N THR A 193 8.94 -9.84 5.45
CA THR A 193 10.07 -9.15 6.07
C THR A 193 10.81 -8.30 5.05
N ALA A 194 11.33 -7.13 5.46
CA ALA A 194 12.00 -6.19 4.57
C ALA A 194 13.16 -5.46 5.26
N GLY A 195 14.02 -4.86 4.46
CA GLY A 195 15.14 -4.03 4.94
C GLY A 195 16.30 -4.83 5.50
N PRO A 196 17.37 -4.15 5.91
CA PRO A 196 18.51 -4.74 6.58
C PRO A 196 18.31 -4.77 8.10
N THR A 197 18.98 -5.67 8.78
CA THR A 197 19.24 -5.54 10.21
C THR A 197 20.52 -4.75 10.45
N GLN A 198 20.65 -4.17 11.64
CA GLN A 198 21.80 -3.40 12.08
C GLN A 198 22.33 -4.00 13.39
N GLU A 199 23.54 -4.48 13.37
CA GLU A 199 24.16 -5.14 14.51
C GLU A 199 25.20 -4.19 15.11
N SER A 200 24.90 -3.62 16.28
CA SER A 200 25.72 -2.60 16.92
C SER A 200 27.10 -3.12 17.31
N ILE A 201 28.12 -2.34 17.01
CA ILE A 201 29.50 -2.51 17.50
C ILE A 201 29.66 -1.71 18.77
N ASP A 202 29.17 -0.48 18.77
CA ASP A 202 29.13 0.49 19.87
C ASP A 202 27.91 1.41 19.70
N PRO A 203 27.65 2.38 20.56
CA PRO A 203 26.50 3.29 20.44
C PRO A 203 26.44 4.10 19.13
N VAL A 204 27.52 4.15 18.36
CA VAL A 204 27.65 5.00 17.15
C VAL A 204 27.73 4.19 15.88
N ARG A 205 28.33 2.99 15.90
CA ARG A 205 28.64 2.18 14.71
C ARG A 205 27.96 0.82 14.75
N TYR A 206 27.60 0.33 13.57
CA TYR A 206 26.96 -0.97 13.39
C TYR A 206 27.39 -1.63 12.08
N ILE A 207 27.24 -2.95 12.01
CA ILE A 207 27.36 -3.75 10.80
C ILE A 207 25.95 -3.88 10.19
N THR A 208 25.83 -3.75 8.88
CA THR A 208 24.56 -3.88 8.16
C THR A 208 24.76 -4.34 6.72
N ASN A 209 23.67 -4.77 6.09
CA ASN A 209 23.61 -5.10 4.67
C ASN A 209 23.17 -3.88 3.84
N HIS A 210 23.55 -3.84 2.55
CA HIS A 210 23.17 -2.75 1.62
C HIS A 210 21.71 -2.75 1.19
N SER A 211 20.81 -3.47 1.86
CA SER A 211 19.41 -3.58 1.47
C SER A 211 18.65 -2.25 1.65
N SER A 212 17.94 -1.83 0.62
CA SER A 212 17.05 -0.67 0.67
C SER A 212 15.63 -1.00 1.18
N GLY A 213 15.26 -2.26 1.33
CA GLY A 213 13.92 -2.72 1.69
C GLY A 213 12.88 -2.67 0.57
N LYS A 214 13.15 -2.02 -0.56
CA LYS A 214 12.19 -1.78 -1.65
C LYS A 214 11.46 -3.05 -2.13
N MET A 215 12.15 -4.19 -2.22
CA MET A 215 11.53 -5.44 -2.70
C MET A 215 10.48 -5.96 -1.73
N GLY A 216 10.79 -6.04 -0.42
CA GLY A 216 9.83 -6.48 0.60
C GLY A 216 8.64 -5.52 0.72
N TYR A 217 8.87 -4.22 0.61
CA TYR A 217 7.79 -3.22 0.58
C TYR A 217 6.90 -3.39 -0.65
N ALA A 218 7.46 -3.66 -1.82
CA ALA A 218 6.68 -3.94 -3.04
C ALA A 218 5.84 -5.21 -2.88
N VAL A 219 6.40 -6.29 -2.32
CA VAL A 219 5.67 -7.54 -2.03
C VAL A 219 4.52 -7.28 -1.05
N ALA A 220 4.77 -6.58 0.05
CA ALA A 220 3.74 -6.25 1.04
C ALA A 220 2.61 -5.42 0.41
N ARG A 221 2.95 -4.40 -0.41
CA ARG A 221 1.97 -3.58 -1.11
C ARG A 221 1.13 -4.40 -2.09
N GLN A 222 1.76 -5.24 -2.92
CA GLN A 222 1.02 -6.07 -3.89
C GLN A 222 0.14 -7.11 -3.20
N ALA A 223 0.60 -7.75 -2.12
CA ALA A 223 -0.21 -8.68 -1.34
C ALA A 223 -1.45 -7.98 -0.74
N MET A 224 -1.28 -6.78 -0.18
CA MET A 224 -2.39 -5.96 0.35
C MET A 224 -3.38 -5.57 -0.75
N LEU A 225 -2.90 -5.16 -1.93
CA LEU A 225 -3.76 -4.83 -3.07
C LEU A 225 -4.55 -6.05 -3.56
N ARG A 226 -3.99 -7.24 -3.45
CA ARG A 226 -4.65 -8.52 -3.79
C ARG A 226 -5.53 -9.07 -2.66
N GLY A 227 -5.83 -8.26 -1.65
CA GLY A 227 -6.82 -8.54 -0.60
C GLY A 227 -6.28 -9.24 0.64
N ALA A 228 -4.96 -9.46 0.76
CA ALA A 228 -4.37 -10.04 1.95
C ALA A 228 -4.43 -9.11 3.17
N GLU A 229 -4.52 -9.70 4.36
CA GLU A 229 -4.15 -9.06 5.61
C GLU A 229 -2.64 -9.18 5.80
N VAL A 230 -1.93 -8.04 5.69
CA VAL A 230 -0.46 -8.04 5.62
C VAL A 230 0.14 -7.49 6.90
N THR A 231 1.13 -8.23 7.45
CA THR A 231 2.08 -7.73 8.46
C THR A 231 3.46 -7.60 7.80
N LEU A 232 4.07 -6.41 7.89
CA LEU A 232 5.42 -6.13 7.40
C LEU A 232 6.37 -5.89 8.56
N VAL A 233 7.32 -6.82 8.79
CA VAL A 233 8.42 -6.64 9.73
C VAL A 233 9.59 -6.00 8.99
N SER A 234 9.92 -4.77 9.34
CA SER A 234 10.90 -3.96 8.60
C SER A 234 12.07 -3.51 9.45
N GLY A 235 13.28 -3.78 8.99
CA GLY A 235 14.48 -3.06 9.43
C GLY A 235 14.41 -1.58 9.04
N LYS A 236 15.39 -0.79 9.50
CA LYS A 236 15.45 0.65 9.21
C LYS A 236 15.69 0.92 7.73
N VAL A 237 14.76 1.60 7.10
CA VAL A 237 14.82 2.02 5.69
C VAL A 237 14.25 3.42 5.51
N ASN A 238 14.62 4.10 4.43
CA ASN A 238 14.09 5.41 4.06
C ASN A 238 12.88 5.25 3.10
N LEU A 239 11.91 4.42 3.49
CA LEU A 239 10.67 4.23 2.75
C LEU A 239 9.49 4.61 3.63
N PRO A 240 8.45 5.23 3.08
CA PRO A 240 7.22 5.48 3.83
C PRO A 240 6.55 4.15 4.22
N PRO A 241 5.77 4.12 5.30
CA PRO A 241 4.95 2.97 5.65
C PRO A 241 4.07 2.54 4.48
N VAL A 242 3.85 1.24 4.34
CA VAL A 242 2.91 0.73 3.33
C VAL A 242 1.48 0.93 3.85
N PRO A 243 0.61 1.66 3.12
CA PRO A 243 -0.77 1.87 3.54
C PRO A 243 -1.52 0.55 3.74
N PHE A 244 -2.43 0.52 4.72
CA PHE A 244 -3.26 -0.66 5.07
C PHE A 244 -2.50 -1.91 5.51
N VAL A 245 -1.21 -1.79 5.83
CA VAL A 245 -0.35 -2.87 6.28
C VAL A 245 0.03 -2.65 7.74
N LYS A 246 -0.03 -3.71 8.57
CA LYS A 246 0.49 -3.68 9.94
C LYS A 246 2.01 -3.63 9.89
N MET A 247 2.60 -2.50 10.31
CA MET A 247 4.06 -2.30 10.33
C MET A 247 4.64 -2.67 11.68
N ILE A 248 5.69 -3.49 11.70
CA ILE A 248 6.51 -3.81 12.88
C ILE A 248 7.94 -3.40 12.56
N TYR A 249 8.46 -2.40 13.27
CA TYR A 249 9.81 -1.91 13.06
C TYR A 249 10.79 -2.60 14.00
N ILE A 250 11.93 -3.01 13.46
CA ILE A 250 13.00 -3.69 14.18
C ILE A 250 14.36 -3.06 13.88
N THR A 251 15.36 -3.42 14.68
CA THR A 251 16.73 -2.98 14.46
C THR A 251 17.67 -4.15 14.22
N THR A 252 17.66 -5.16 15.06
CA THR A 252 18.61 -6.27 15.05
C THR A 252 18.06 -7.54 14.43
N ALA A 253 18.92 -8.50 14.12
CA ALA A 253 18.52 -9.84 13.69
C ALA A 253 17.69 -10.56 14.78
N GLU A 254 18.04 -10.35 16.05
CA GLU A 254 17.29 -10.89 17.19
C GLU A 254 15.88 -10.30 17.27
N ASP A 255 15.72 -8.97 17.10
CA ASP A 255 14.40 -8.34 17.06
C ASP A 255 13.55 -8.90 15.92
N MET A 256 14.16 -9.06 14.73
CA MET A 256 13.44 -9.64 13.57
C MET A 256 13.04 -11.10 13.84
N TYR A 257 13.92 -11.89 14.44
CA TYR A 257 13.60 -13.27 14.83
C TYR A 257 12.39 -13.29 15.79
N ASN A 258 12.42 -12.47 16.83
CA ASN A 258 11.34 -12.40 17.82
C ASN A 258 10.02 -11.91 17.21
N ALA A 259 10.05 -10.85 16.39
CA ALA A 259 8.86 -10.32 15.73
C ALA A 259 8.25 -11.33 14.75
N VAL A 260 9.06 -12.00 13.94
CA VAL A 260 8.61 -12.99 12.96
C VAL A 260 8.03 -14.22 13.64
N THR A 261 8.67 -14.73 14.69
CA THR A 261 8.18 -15.91 15.42
C THR A 261 6.89 -15.63 16.17
N ALA A 262 6.72 -14.43 16.74
CA ALA A 262 5.48 -14.02 17.40
C ALA A 262 4.28 -13.96 16.44
N GLU A 263 4.49 -13.46 15.22
CA GLU A 263 3.42 -13.34 14.20
C GLU A 263 3.17 -14.67 13.45
N PHE A 264 4.13 -15.62 13.49
CA PHE A 264 4.11 -16.83 12.66
C PHE A 264 2.91 -17.72 12.89
N GLU A 265 2.47 -17.90 14.15
CA GLU A 265 1.32 -18.76 14.50
C GLU A 265 0.02 -18.28 13.82
N ASN A 266 -0.12 -16.98 13.59
CA ASN A 266 -1.30 -16.36 13.00
C ASN A 266 -1.11 -16.04 11.50
N THR A 267 -0.16 -16.70 10.81
CA THR A 267 0.19 -16.42 9.43
C THR A 267 -0.09 -17.62 8.53
N ASP A 268 -0.60 -17.39 7.34
CA ASP A 268 -0.83 -18.41 6.32
C ASP A 268 0.35 -18.49 5.33
N ILE A 269 0.96 -17.34 5.00
CA ILE A 269 2.04 -17.22 4.02
C ILE A 269 3.14 -16.32 4.57
N VAL A 270 4.38 -16.80 4.55
CA VAL A 270 5.58 -16.02 4.92
C VAL A 270 6.42 -15.74 3.70
N ILE A 271 6.80 -14.48 3.49
CA ILE A 271 7.71 -14.06 2.43
C ILE A 271 8.89 -13.31 3.07
N LYS A 272 10.04 -14.00 3.17
CA LYS A 272 11.22 -13.46 3.85
C LYS A 272 12.16 -12.77 2.86
N ALA A 273 11.94 -11.46 2.62
CA ALA A 273 12.75 -10.64 1.71
C ALA A 273 13.78 -9.75 2.42
N ALA A 274 13.82 -9.74 3.75
CA ALA A 274 14.80 -8.98 4.53
C ALA A 274 16.22 -9.51 4.35
N ALA A 275 17.20 -8.61 4.38
CA ALA A 275 18.62 -8.90 4.44
C ALA A 275 19.08 -8.93 5.91
N VAL A 276 18.86 -10.06 6.54
CA VAL A 276 19.27 -10.29 7.94
C VAL A 276 20.77 -10.59 7.99
N ALA A 277 21.48 -10.00 8.93
CA ALA A 277 22.88 -10.31 9.16
C ALA A 277 23.06 -11.76 9.65
N ASP A 278 23.96 -12.51 9.04
CA ASP A 278 24.31 -13.87 9.46
C ASP A 278 25.21 -13.88 10.71
N PHE A 279 25.88 -12.77 10.97
CA PHE A 279 26.79 -12.57 12.10
C PHE A 279 26.53 -11.24 12.80
N ARG A 280 26.78 -11.22 14.12
CA ARG A 280 26.75 -10.00 14.93
C ARG A 280 28.03 -9.88 15.78
N PRO A 281 28.42 -8.70 16.26
CA PRO A 281 29.48 -8.57 17.25
C PRO A 281 29.13 -9.37 18.51
N LYS A 282 30.07 -10.16 18.99
CA LYS A 282 29.93 -10.98 20.22
C LYS A 282 29.82 -10.11 21.46
N ARG A 283 30.44 -8.92 21.43
CA ARG A 283 30.37 -7.90 22.49
C ARG A 283 30.06 -6.56 21.88
N ILE A 284 29.13 -5.85 22.48
CA ILE A 284 28.82 -4.47 22.14
C ILE A 284 29.50 -3.61 23.18
N ALA A 285 30.29 -2.63 22.74
CA ALA A 285 30.93 -1.69 23.64
C ALA A 285 29.92 -0.67 24.17
N ASP A 286 29.99 -0.37 25.47
CA ASP A 286 29.12 0.62 26.13
C ASP A 286 29.44 2.04 25.68
N ASP A 287 30.71 2.32 25.35
CA ASP A 287 31.18 3.58 24.85
C ASP A 287 31.71 3.50 23.43
N LYS A 288 31.76 4.66 22.73
CA LYS A 288 32.36 4.77 21.42
C LYS A 288 33.81 4.33 21.43
N LEU A 289 34.19 3.27 20.75
CA LEU A 289 35.51 2.76 20.59
C LEU A 289 36.43 3.81 19.89
N LYS A 290 37.59 4.14 20.50
CA LYS A 290 38.57 5.08 19.94
C LYS A 290 39.73 4.35 19.31
N LYS A 291 40.42 4.99 18.37
CA LYS A 291 41.64 4.42 17.74
C LYS A 291 42.73 4.08 18.77
N ALA A 292 42.78 4.84 19.87
CA ALA A 292 43.75 4.64 20.97
C ALA A 292 43.45 3.36 21.78
N ASP A 293 42.26 2.80 21.70
CA ASP A 293 41.87 1.59 22.46
C ASP A 293 42.43 0.29 21.83
N GLY A 294 43.20 0.41 20.73
CA GLY A 294 43.97 -0.70 20.12
C GLY A 294 43.12 -1.83 19.54
N MET A 295 41.89 -1.53 19.08
CA MET A 295 41.02 -2.55 18.54
C MET A 295 41.36 -2.85 17.04
N ASP A 296 42.02 -3.96 16.80
CA ASP A 296 42.44 -4.42 15.45
C ASP A 296 41.41 -5.35 14.83
N SER A 297 40.47 -5.90 15.60
CA SER A 297 39.47 -6.86 15.13
C SER A 297 38.16 -6.79 15.91
N ILE A 298 37.07 -7.20 15.26
CA ILE A 298 35.76 -7.37 15.91
C ILE A 298 35.44 -8.87 15.91
N GLU A 299 35.31 -9.44 17.10
CA GLU A 299 34.90 -10.85 17.25
C GLU A 299 33.42 -10.99 16.90
N LEU A 300 33.09 -11.87 15.99
CA LEU A 300 31.72 -12.11 15.53
C LEU A 300 31.18 -13.45 16.05
N GLU A 301 29.87 -13.50 16.27
CA GLU A 301 29.11 -14.72 16.51
C GLU A 301 27.93 -14.86 15.53
N PRO A 302 27.49 -16.10 15.22
CA PRO A 302 26.37 -16.30 14.30
C PRO A 302 25.04 -15.84 14.93
N THR A 303 24.16 -15.32 14.09
CA THR A 303 22.78 -14.99 14.44
C THR A 303 21.85 -16.20 14.29
N LYS A 304 20.61 -16.10 14.77
CA LYS A 304 19.62 -17.15 14.60
C LYS A 304 19.11 -17.23 13.15
N ASP A 305 19.07 -18.43 12.59
CA ASP A 305 18.52 -18.65 11.25
C ASP A 305 16.99 -18.74 11.29
N ILE A 306 16.34 -17.59 10.98
CA ILE A 306 14.89 -17.45 10.99
C ILE A 306 14.22 -18.47 10.05
N LEU A 307 14.68 -18.59 8.80
CA LEU A 307 14.06 -19.52 7.83
C LEU A 307 14.15 -20.99 8.28
N LYS A 308 15.28 -21.37 8.85
CA LYS A 308 15.47 -22.74 9.39
C LYS A 308 14.49 -23.02 10.52
N GLU A 309 14.27 -22.03 11.40
CA GLU A 309 13.32 -22.18 12.52
C GLU A 309 11.86 -22.23 12.02
N LEU A 310 11.48 -21.36 11.09
CA LEU A 310 10.15 -21.39 10.48
C LEU A 310 9.89 -22.71 9.75
N GLY A 311 10.89 -23.22 9.02
CA GLY A 311 10.78 -24.48 8.29
C GLY A 311 10.56 -25.70 9.19
N LYS A 312 11.14 -25.72 10.40
CA LYS A 312 10.87 -26.76 11.42
C LYS A 312 9.43 -26.73 11.90
N ASN A 313 8.88 -25.53 12.08
CA ASN A 313 7.56 -25.29 12.66
C ASN A 313 6.48 -24.99 11.58
N LYS A 314 6.74 -25.35 10.32
CA LYS A 314 5.98 -24.90 9.15
C LYS A 314 4.49 -25.28 9.19
N LYS A 315 4.16 -26.51 9.60
CA LYS A 315 2.77 -27.05 9.51
C LYS A 315 2.22 -26.84 8.08
N ASN A 316 1.04 -26.24 7.92
CA ASN A 316 0.37 -25.99 6.63
C ASN A 316 0.67 -24.61 6.04
N ARG A 317 1.68 -23.90 6.55
CA ARG A 317 2.02 -22.54 6.09
C ARG A 317 2.87 -22.60 4.83
N PHE A 318 2.68 -21.62 3.95
CA PHE A 318 3.54 -21.43 2.79
C PHE A 318 4.76 -20.55 3.16
N ILE A 319 5.96 -20.99 2.87
CA ILE A 319 7.18 -20.25 3.18
C ILE A 319 7.97 -19.97 1.89
N CYS A 320 8.12 -18.67 1.57
CA CYS A 320 8.96 -18.17 0.49
C CYS A 320 10.19 -17.47 1.07
N GLY A 321 11.39 -17.93 0.69
CA GLY A 321 12.65 -17.28 1.02
C GLY A 321 13.19 -16.45 -0.12
N PHE A 322 14.07 -15.50 0.20
CA PHE A 322 14.92 -14.83 -0.79
C PHE A 322 16.36 -15.28 -0.61
N SER A 323 17.08 -15.46 -1.70
CA SER A 323 18.49 -15.73 -1.70
C SER A 323 19.24 -14.79 -2.63
N MET A 324 20.50 -14.61 -2.31
CA MET A 324 21.43 -13.83 -3.10
C MET A 324 22.68 -14.67 -3.29
N GLU A 325 22.89 -15.10 -4.50
CA GLU A 325 24.00 -15.98 -4.85
C GLU A 325 24.80 -15.38 -5.99
N THR A 326 26.10 -15.45 -5.89
CA THR A 326 27.01 -14.96 -6.91
C THR A 326 27.57 -16.08 -7.82
N LYS A 327 27.48 -17.36 -7.36
CA LYS A 327 27.92 -18.55 -8.08
C LYS A 327 26.92 -19.70 -7.85
N ASN A 328 26.72 -20.54 -8.86
CA ASN A 328 25.88 -21.74 -8.81
C ASN A 328 24.49 -21.48 -8.21
N MET A 329 23.88 -20.34 -8.63
CA MET A 329 22.67 -19.78 -8.04
C MET A 329 21.54 -20.82 -7.90
N THR A 330 21.23 -21.55 -8.97
CA THR A 330 20.13 -22.52 -9.00
C THR A 330 20.37 -23.71 -8.05
N GLU A 331 21.58 -24.27 -8.05
CA GLU A 331 21.92 -25.42 -7.20
C GLU A 331 21.92 -25.04 -5.71
N ASN A 332 22.57 -23.92 -5.36
CA ASN A 332 22.62 -23.44 -3.97
C ASN A 332 21.24 -23.11 -3.45
N SER A 333 20.40 -22.52 -4.29
CA SER A 333 19.03 -22.15 -3.90
C SER A 333 18.12 -23.38 -3.75
N ARG A 334 18.28 -24.41 -4.57
CA ARG A 334 17.58 -25.70 -4.37
C ARG A 334 17.99 -26.37 -3.06
N LYS A 335 19.28 -26.42 -2.76
CA LYS A 335 19.77 -26.93 -1.47
C LYS A 335 19.18 -26.16 -0.28
N LYS A 336 19.08 -24.82 -0.38
CA LYS A 336 18.45 -24.00 0.65
C LYS A 336 16.94 -24.29 0.78
N LEU A 337 16.24 -24.46 -0.34
CA LEU A 337 14.82 -24.80 -0.37
C LEU A 337 14.54 -26.09 0.38
N GLU A 338 15.34 -27.15 0.11
CA GLU A 338 15.20 -28.46 0.76
C GLU A 338 15.62 -28.42 2.23
N ASN A 339 16.84 -27.91 2.52
CA ASN A 339 17.41 -27.89 3.87
C ASN A 339 16.62 -27.05 4.88
N LYS A 340 15.88 -26.04 4.40
CA LYS A 340 15.07 -25.15 5.24
C LYS A 340 13.57 -25.41 5.08
N ASN A 341 13.18 -26.49 4.40
CA ASN A 341 11.78 -26.89 4.19
C ASN A 341 10.90 -25.75 3.64
N LEU A 342 11.40 -25.02 2.61
CA LEU A 342 10.68 -23.93 1.95
C LEU A 342 9.78 -24.49 0.84
N ASP A 343 8.76 -23.73 0.43
CA ASP A 343 7.95 -24.04 -0.74
C ASP A 343 8.47 -23.34 -1.99
N MET A 344 9.07 -22.16 -1.80
CA MET A 344 9.58 -21.34 -2.89
C MET A 344 10.80 -20.53 -2.43
N ILE A 345 11.71 -20.27 -3.34
CA ILE A 345 12.84 -19.35 -3.14
C ILE A 345 12.98 -18.43 -4.34
N VAL A 346 13.19 -17.16 -4.06
CA VAL A 346 13.41 -16.11 -5.06
C VAL A 346 14.89 -15.73 -5.03
N CYS A 347 15.58 -15.93 -6.14
CA CYS A 347 17.02 -15.70 -6.26
C CYS A 347 17.28 -14.41 -7.01
N ASN A 348 17.96 -13.46 -6.39
CA ASN A 348 18.42 -12.23 -7.04
C ASN A 348 19.71 -12.50 -7.82
N ASN A 349 19.75 -12.07 -9.08
CA ASN A 349 20.94 -12.11 -9.90
C ASN A 349 21.69 -10.77 -9.87
N LEU A 350 22.72 -10.66 -9.03
CA LEU A 350 23.49 -9.41 -8.85
C LEU A 350 24.45 -9.10 -10.03
N LYS A 351 24.65 -10.04 -10.96
CA LYS A 351 25.58 -9.85 -12.08
C LYS A 351 24.99 -9.12 -13.28
N VAL A 352 23.66 -8.92 -13.26
CA VAL A 352 22.94 -8.24 -14.34
C VAL A 352 22.80 -6.75 -14.01
N GLU A 353 23.18 -5.90 -14.94
CA GLU A 353 22.97 -4.46 -14.83
C GLU A 353 21.47 -4.16 -14.70
N GLY A 354 21.09 -3.31 -13.74
CA GLY A 354 19.68 -3.06 -13.39
C GLY A 354 19.08 -4.03 -12.34
N ALA A 355 19.82 -5.10 -11.96
CA ALA A 355 19.47 -5.94 -10.83
C ALA A 355 20.23 -5.47 -9.59
N GLY A 356 19.55 -5.05 -8.54
CA GLY A 356 20.24 -4.62 -7.32
C GLY A 356 19.36 -4.08 -6.22
N PHE A 357 19.97 -3.81 -5.05
CA PHE A 357 19.26 -3.37 -3.86
C PHE A 357 18.64 -1.98 -3.97
N GLN A 358 19.35 -1.03 -4.60
CA GLN A 358 18.98 0.39 -4.59
C GLN A 358 18.08 0.78 -5.76
N GLY A 359 18.16 0.11 -6.91
CA GLY A 359 17.35 0.38 -8.10
C GLY A 359 15.86 0.09 -7.90
N ASP A 360 15.03 0.55 -8.83
CA ASP A 360 13.59 0.29 -8.84
C ASP A 360 13.22 -0.95 -9.67
N THR A 361 14.21 -1.52 -10.39
CA THR A 361 14.11 -2.75 -11.16
C THR A 361 14.77 -3.92 -10.44
N ASN A 362 14.46 -5.14 -10.87
CA ASN A 362 15.13 -6.36 -10.43
C ASN A 362 15.12 -7.42 -11.54
N VAL A 363 16.05 -8.39 -11.42
CA VAL A 363 16.11 -9.62 -12.22
C VAL A 363 16.18 -10.78 -11.25
N VAL A 364 15.18 -11.66 -11.28
CA VAL A 364 15.08 -12.75 -10.32
C VAL A 364 14.78 -14.08 -11.00
N THR A 365 15.21 -15.17 -10.38
CA THR A 365 14.78 -16.53 -10.72
C THR A 365 13.92 -17.05 -9.57
N VAL A 366 12.71 -17.46 -9.88
CA VAL A 366 11.76 -18.08 -8.92
C VAL A 366 11.93 -19.59 -9.04
N ILE A 367 12.22 -20.24 -7.92
CA ILE A 367 12.43 -21.70 -7.82
C ILE A 367 11.46 -22.27 -6.79
N ASP A 368 10.67 -23.24 -7.18
CA ASP A 368 9.87 -24.05 -6.28
C ASP A 368 10.20 -25.55 -6.45
N LYS A 369 9.44 -26.42 -5.80
CA LYS A 369 9.67 -27.88 -5.83
C LYS A 369 9.55 -28.49 -7.22
N THR A 370 8.77 -27.84 -8.10
CA THR A 370 8.41 -28.39 -9.43
C THR A 370 9.00 -27.59 -10.58
N ASN A 371 9.25 -26.29 -10.40
CA ASN A 371 9.54 -25.39 -11.49
C ASN A 371 10.69 -24.42 -11.20
N ILE A 372 11.34 -23.96 -12.27
CA ILE A 372 12.28 -22.83 -12.26
C ILE A 372 11.80 -21.85 -13.30
N THR A 373 11.57 -20.60 -12.89
CA THR A 373 11.11 -19.53 -13.80
C THR A 373 12.06 -18.35 -13.69
N GLU A 374 12.70 -18.01 -14.79
CA GLU A 374 13.53 -16.82 -14.89
C GLU A 374 12.65 -15.62 -15.28
N LEU A 375 12.68 -14.58 -14.48
CA LEU A 375 12.01 -13.31 -14.78
C LEU A 375 13.07 -12.33 -15.30
N GLY A 376 12.80 -11.76 -16.48
CA GLY A 376 13.65 -10.72 -17.04
C GLY A 376 13.66 -9.45 -16.20
N ILE A 377 14.37 -8.43 -16.67
CA ILE A 377 14.40 -7.12 -16.00
C ILE A 377 12.98 -6.50 -16.01
N MET A 378 12.48 -6.21 -14.83
CA MET A 378 11.18 -5.54 -14.63
C MET A 378 11.18 -4.74 -13.33
N SER A 379 10.18 -3.91 -13.12
CA SER A 379 10.03 -3.17 -11.86
C SER A 379 9.85 -4.10 -10.67
N LYS A 380 10.28 -3.68 -9.48
CA LYS A 380 10.07 -4.45 -8.23
C LYS A 380 8.59 -4.72 -7.94
N THR A 381 7.71 -3.85 -8.40
CA THR A 381 6.25 -4.03 -8.33
C THR A 381 5.80 -5.19 -9.20
N GLU A 382 6.25 -5.25 -10.45
CA GLU A 382 5.94 -6.37 -11.37
C GLU A 382 6.55 -7.69 -10.88
N VAL A 383 7.80 -7.66 -10.38
CA VAL A 383 8.43 -8.84 -9.75
C VAL A 383 7.57 -9.34 -8.57
N ALA A 384 7.12 -8.43 -7.72
CA ALA A 384 6.26 -8.77 -6.57
C ALA A 384 4.95 -9.43 -7.01
N ASP A 385 4.30 -8.90 -8.06
CA ASP A 385 3.06 -9.47 -8.59
C ASP A 385 3.30 -10.87 -9.17
N LYS A 386 4.40 -11.09 -9.91
CA LYS A 386 4.79 -12.43 -10.44
C LYS A 386 5.11 -13.44 -9.33
N ILE A 387 5.77 -13.01 -8.26
CA ILE A 387 6.00 -13.87 -7.08
C ILE A 387 4.67 -14.29 -6.47
N LEU A 388 3.76 -13.35 -6.28
CA LEU A 388 2.44 -13.63 -5.74
C LEU A 388 1.57 -14.48 -6.69
N ASP A 389 1.65 -14.28 -8.01
CA ASP A 389 1.01 -15.17 -8.99
C ASP A 389 1.45 -16.63 -8.77
N ARG A 390 2.76 -16.85 -8.63
CA ARG A 390 3.30 -18.20 -8.42
C ARG A 390 2.89 -18.79 -7.07
N ILE A 391 2.86 -17.98 -6.00
CA ILE A 391 2.37 -18.42 -4.68
C ILE A 391 0.90 -18.84 -4.77
N ALA A 392 0.06 -18.05 -5.45
CA ALA A 392 -1.36 -18.36 -5.62
C ALA A 392 -1.58 -19.66 -6.42
N GLU A 393 -0.75 -19.94 -7.43
CA GLU A 393 -0.80 -21.18 -8.21
C GLU A 393 -0.47 -22.43 -7.38
N ILE A 394 0.58 -22.34 -6.54
CA ILE A 394 1.05 -23.48 -5.72
C ILE A 394 0.13 -23.71 -4.51
N ASN A 395 -0.51 -22.67 -4.00
CA ASN A 395 -1.30 -22.71 -2.76
C ASN A 395 -2.81 -22.88 -3.00
N LYS A 396 -3.18 -23.26 -4.22
CA LYS A 396 -4.52 -23.73 -4.55
C LYS A 396 -4.73 -25.12 -3.99
#